data_fc0abd6c8dfa234889ad235522b1f62c
#
_entry.id   fc0abd6c8dfa234889ad235522b1f62c
#
_cell.length_a   1.000
_cell.length_b   1.000
_cell.length_c   1.000
_cell.angle_alpha   90.00
_cell.angle_beta   90.00
_cell.angle_gamma   90.00
#
_symmetry.space_group_name_H-M   'P 1'
#
loop_
_entity.id
_entity.type
_entity.pdbx_description
1 polymer ?
#
loop_
_entity_poly.entity_id
_entity_poly.type
_entity_poly.pdbx_seq_one_letter_code
_entity_poly.pdbx_strand_id
1 'polypeptide(L)'
;MTKKIFQSIMAVAGAVLIASLVIIVGCLYRYFSDVQGKQLEDELSLAVVAVEKDGRGYLEELQSREYRLTWVAENGEVLYDTQSHGEGMENHGDREEIQEALRNEEGKSARYSTTLLEKTLYCARRLKDGSVLRISVSSVTIWVLVLGMVQPILIVVVVTLILSGVLASHISRHITEPLNSLDLEKPLENNTYEELAPLLNRINKQHRQIDMQLSELQRKNDEFAQITQGMTEGLVLLNEKNIILNINPAALKLFHTSRSCKGKDFLTVERSLYVSRAIQDALSSGHSEIRMEREGKEYRLHINRIESKGSVIGAVVLAFDITEAAFAERNRREFTANVSHELKTPLQSIMGSAELMENGLVKPEDMTRFVGHIRTEAGRLVTLIDDIIRLSSLDERCDMPFEQVDLYEAASDVMAGLADIAAAKEIEMTLTGEKVSVKSVRRLLTEIIFNLCDNAIKYNKIGGRVEVAISRRENEAVIAVEDSGIGIPPEHQARIFERFYRVDKSRSKESGGTGLGLSIVKHAVQYLNGEIDLQSSPGQGTLIRVSIPEDKNFTDGC
;
A
#
# COMPACT_ATOMS: atom_id res chain seq x y z
N MET A 1 9.32 -36.60 -11.81
CA MET A 1 10.73 -36.82 -12.23
C MET A 1 11.09 -38.31 -12.24
N THR A 2 10.81 -39.08 -11.21
CA THR A 2 11.12 -40.50 -11.01
C THR A 2 10.79 -41.38 -12.22
N LYS A 3 9.56 -41.28 -12.77
CA LYS A 3 9.11 -42.06 -13.91
C LYS A 3 9.95 -41.82 -15.18
N LYS A 4 10.35 -40.56 -15.44
CA LYS A 4 11.17 -40.24 -16.64
C LYS A 4 12.60 -40.76 -16.51
N ILE A 5 13.21 -40.62 -15.33
CA ILE A 5 14.57 -41.15 -15.06
C ILE A 5 14.57 -42.67 -15.18
N PHE A 6 13.61 -43.35 -14.55
CA PHE A 6 13.44 -44.79 -14.66
C PHE A 6 13.32 -45.24 -16.13
N GLN A 7 12.42 -44.58 -16.89
CA GLN A 7 12.24 -44.91 -18.31
C GLN A 7 13.52 -44.71 -19.14
N SER A 8 14.25 -43.62 -18.88
CA SER A 8 15.52 -43.38 -19.60
C SER A 8 16.58 -44.44 -19.30
N ILE A 9 16.74 -44.84 -18.04
CA ILE A 9 17.68 -45.89 -17.64
C ILE A 9 17.29 -47.22 -18.29
N MET A 10 16.01 -47.59 -18.25
CA MET A 10 15.50 -48.81 -18.87
C MET A 10 15.67 -48.81 -20.40
N ALA A 11 15.45 -47.67 -21.06
CA ALA A 11 15.64 -47.52 -22.50
C ALA A 11 17.12 -47.74 -22.89
N VAL A 12 18.05 -47.13 -22.15
CA VAL A 12 19.49 -47.33 -22.40
C VAL A 12 19.90 -48.79 -22.14
N ALA A 13 19.47 -49.37 -21.02
CA ALA A 13 19.74 -50.77 -20.71
C ALA A 13 19.21 -51.72 -21.79
N GLY A 14 17.98 -51.49 -22.27
CA GLY A 14 17.37 -52.22 -23.36
C GLY A 14 18.15 -52.09 -24.68
N ALA A 15 18.57 -50.89 -25.04
CA ALA A 15 19.36 -50.66 -26.25
C ALA A 15 20.73 -51.38 -26.21
N VAL A 16 21.41 -51.28 -25.07
CA VAL A 16 22.70 -51.97 -24.86
C VAL A 16 22.51 -53.48 -24.92
N LEU A 17 21.47 -54.02 -24.31
CA LEU A 17 21.15 -55.43 -24.29
C LEU A 17 20.85 -55.95 -25.70
N ILE A 18 20.07 -55.26 -26.50
CA ILE A 18 19.78 -55.60 -27.89
C ILE A 18 21.07 -55.59 -28.75
N ALA A 19 21.89 -54.55 -28.60
CA ALA A 19 23.17 -54.47 -29.32
C ALA A 19 24.10 -55.63 -28.96
N SER A 20 24.22 -55.94 -27.66
CA SER A 20 25.01 -57.07 -27.18
C SER A 20 24.51 -58.43 -27.71
N LEU A 21 23.18 -58.62 -27.73
CA LEU A 21 22.55 -59.84 -28.23
C LEU A 21 22.86 -60.05 -29.73
N VAL A 22 22.77 -59.02 -30.53
CA VAL A 22 23.11 -59.08 -31.97
C VAL A 22 24.56 -59.44 -32.17
N ILE A 23 25.46 -58.86 -31.40
CA ILE A 23 26.89 -59.18 -31.46
C ILE A 23 27.13 -60.62 -31.03
N ILE A 24 26.56 -61.07 -29.91
CA ILE A 24 26.71 -62.43 -29.40
C ILE A 24 26.21 -63.45 -30.42
N VAL A 25 25.02 -63.30 -30.95
CA VAL A 25 24.46 -64.21 -31.96
C VAL A 25 25.33 -64.22 -33.21
N GLY A 26 25.82 -63.08 -33.67
CA GLY A 26 26.75 -63.01 -34.80
C GLY A 26 28.07 -63.69 -34.55
N CYS A 27 28.65 -63.55 -33.36
CA CYS A 27 29.87 -64.24 -32.98
C CYS A 27 29.65 -65.74 -32.84
N LEU A 28 28.54 -66.18 -32.23
CA LEU A 28 28.21 -67.59 -32.10
C LEU A 28 28.02 -68.26 -33.48
N TYR A 29 27.30 -67.60 -34.37
CA TYR A 29 27.09 -68.08 -35.72
C TYR A 29 28.45 -68.29 -36.46
N ARG A 30 29.35 -67.32 -36.40
CA ARG A 30 30.69 -67.43 -36.98
C ARG A 30 31.49 -68.58 -36.36
N TYR A 31 31.49 -68.60 -35.01
CA TYR A 31 32.24 -69.65 -34.29
C TYR A 31 31.75 -71.04 -34.66
N PHE A 32 30.44 -71.30 -34.63
CA PHE A 32 29.92 -72.63 -35.00
C PHE A 32 30.16 -72.96 -36.51
N SER A 33 30.06 -71.93 -37.38
CA SER A 33 30.37 -72.08 -38.79
C SER A 33 31.84 -72.50 -39.01
N ASP A 34 32.78 -71.88 -38.30
CA ASP A 34 34.21 -72.20 -38.39
C ASP A 34 34.52 -73.56 -37.80
N VAL A 35 33.91 -73.89 -36.65
CA VAL A 35 34.08 -75.26 -36.05
C VAL A 35 33.54 -76.34 -36.96
N GLN A 36 32.34 -76.18 -37.51
CA GLN A 36 31.76 -77.12 -38.46
C GLN A 36 32.58 -77.23 -39.74
N GLY A 37 33.09 -76.12 -40.26
CA GLY A 37 33.98 -76.15 -41.42
C GLY A 37 35.20 -76.96 -41.19
N LYS A 38 35.90 -76.81 -40.04
CA LYS A 38 37.05 -77.63 -39.66
C LYS A 38 36.70 -79.14 -39.47
N GLN A 39 35.57 -79.37 -38.79
CA GLN A 39 35.10 -80.74 -38.59
C GLN A 39 34.81 -81.42 -39.94
N LEU A 40 34.24 -80.72 -40.89
CA LEU A 40 33.95 -81.17 -42.23
C LEU A 40 35.26 -81.54 -42.99
N GLU A 41 36.31 -80.73 -42.83
CA GLU A 41 37.64 -81.00 -43.40
C GLU A 41 38.29 -82.25 -42.80
N ASP A 42 38.20 -82.38 -41.48
CA ASP A 42 38.74 -83.55 -40.79
C ASP A 42 38.02 -84.84 -41.22
N GLU A 43 36.70 -84.81 -41.26
CA GLU A 43 35.87 -85.92 -41.73
C GLU A 43 36.18 -86.28 -43.22
N LEU A 44 36.33 -85.26 -44.08
CA LEU A 44 36.69 -85.45 -45.48
C LEU A 44 38.06 -86.10 -45.58
N SER A 45 39.02 -85.65 -44.75
CA SER A 45 40.39 -86.25 -44.77
C SER A 45 40.40 -87.74 -44.41
N LEU A 46 39.58 -88.08 -43.40
CA LEU A 46 39.39 -89.46 -43.03
C LEU A 46 38.70 -90.27 -44.15
N ALA A 47 37.63 -89.67 -44.73
CA ALA A 47 36.88 -90.30 -45.81
C ALA A 47 37.76 -90.54 -47.06
N VAL A 48 38.62 -89.56 -47.43
CA VAL A 48 39.59 -89.70 -48.53
C VAL A 48 40.50 -90.91 -48.35
N VAL A 49 41.10 -91.04 -47.17
CA VAL A 49 41.99 -92.21 -46.90
C VAL A 49 41.23 -93.53 -47.00
N ALA A 50 39.99 -93.56 -46.52
CA ALA A 50 39.17 -94.77 -46.56
C ALA A 50 38.71 -95.09 -47.99
N VAL A 51 38.31 -94.10 -48.80
CA VAL A 51 37.89 -94.25 -50.19
C VAL A 51 39.10 -94.67 -51.05
N GLU A 52 40.31 -94.14 -50.83
CA GLU A 52 41.54 -94.58 -51.53
C GLU A 52 41.88 -96.01 -51.25
N LYS A 53 41.52 -96.57 -50.07
CA LYS A 53 41.83 -97.96 -49.67
C LYS A 53 40.75 -98.93 -50.12
N ASP A 54 39.48 -98.65 -49.83
CA ASP A 54 38.38 -99.63 -50.01
C ASP A 54 37.40 -99.21 -51.17
N GLY A 55 37.66 -98.08 -51.84
CA GLY A 55 36.84 -97.56 -52.95
C GLY A 55 35.39 -97.32 -52.59
N ARG A 56 34.51 -97.79 -53.47
CA ARG A 56 33.03 -97.58 -53.33
C ARG A 56 32.46 -98.36 -52.14
N GLY A 57 33.09 -99.48 -51.70
CA GLY A 57 32.59 -100.27 -50.57
C GLY A 57 32.48 -99.45 -49.28
N TYR A 58 33.48 -98.56 -48.97
CA TYR A 58 33.42 -97.68 -47.80
C TYR A 58 32.23 -96.73 -47.87
N LEU A 59 31.91 -96.14 -49.03
CA LEU A 59 30.81 -95.20 -49.16
C LEU A 59 29.44 -95.89 -49.09
N GLU A 60 29.30 -97.14 -49.46
CA GLU A 60 28.10 -97.96 -49.31
C GLU A 60 27.82 -98.39 -47.87
N GLU A 61 28.85 -98.62 -47.08
CA GLU A 61 28.72 -98.96 -45.66
C GLU A 61 28.51 -97.74 -44.75
N LEU A 62 28.82 -96.55 -45.27
CA LEU A 62 28.72 -95.32 -44.46
C LEU A 62 27.26 -94.88 -44.31
N GLN A 63 26.67 -95.13 -43.14
CA GLN A 63 25.33 -94.69 -42.76
C GLN A 63 25.33 -93.29 -42.03
N SER A 64 26.02 -92.31 -42.62
CA SER A 64 26.00 -90.97 -42.04
C SER A 64 24.74 -90.22 -42.41
N ARG A 65 23.95 -89.74 -41.41
CA ARG A 65 22.83 -88.88 -41.60
C ARG A 65 23.20 -87.41 -41.56
N GLU A 66 24.35 -87.06 -41.04
CA GLU A 66 24.84 -85.72 -40.82
C GLU A 66 25.55 -85.09 -41.99
N TYR A 67 26.35 -85.94 -42.69
CA TYR A 67 27.18 -85.55 -43.82
C TYR A 67 26.74 -86.26 -45.09
N ARG A 68 26.79 -85.53 -46.20
CA ARG A 68 26.60 -86.08 -47.53
C ARG A 68 27.96 -86.21 -48.23
N LEU A 69 28.38 -87.37 -48.59
CA LEU A 69 29.56 -87.59 -49.38
C LEU A 69 29.17 -87.85 -50.84
N THR A 70 29.87 -87.21 -51.79
CA THR A 70 29.69 -87.36 -53.23
C THR A 70 31.06 -87.60 -53.83
N TRP A 71 31.23 -88.73 -54.54
CA TRP A 71 32.41 -89.05 -55.26
C TRP A 71 32.24 -88.73 -56.75
N VAL A 72 33.17 -87.92 -57.28
CA VAL A 72 33.04 -87.30 -58.62
C VAL A 72 34.29 -87.64 -59.44
N ALA A 73 34.11 -88.13 -60.65
CA ALA A 73 35.18 -88.38 -61.60
C ALA A 73 35.85 -87.06 -62.07
N GLU A 74 37.07 -87.17 -62.64
CA GLU A 74 37.81 -86.01 -63.16
C GLU A 74 37.03 -85.25 -64.28
N ASN A 75 36.13 -85.91 -65.01
CA ASN A 75 35.25 -85.32 -66.00
C ASN A 75 33.99 -84.71 -65.42
N GLY A 76 33.81 -84.70 -64.06
CA GLY A 76 32.68 -84.13 -63.33
C GLY A 76 31.49 -85.10 -63.18
N GLU A 77 31.57 -86.33 -63.68
CA GLU A 77 30.48 -87.31 -63.55
C GLU A 77 30.43 -87.82 -62.10
N VAL A 78 29.24 -87.93 -61.51
CA VAL A 78 29.10 -88.48 -60.15
C VAL A 78 29.19 -89.98 -60.14
N LEU A 79 30.27 -90.51 -59.53
CA LEU A 79 30.52 -91.96 -59.40
C LEU A 79 29.67 -92.57 -58.29
N TYR A 80 29.44 -91.85 -57.20
CA TYR A 80 28.63 -92.28 -56.08
C TYR A 80 28.22 -91.11 -55.21
N ASP A 81 27.08 -91.26 -54.60
CA ASP A 81 26.55 -90.25 -53.62
C ASP A 81 25.79 -90.96 -52.51
N THR A 82 26.10 -90.63 -51.23
CA THR A 82 25.57 -91.35 -50.08
C THR A 82 24.06 -91.12 -49.83
N GLN A 83 23.46 -90.14 -50.47
CA GLN A 83 22.01 -89.85 -50.32
C GLN A 83 21.21 -90.35 -51.53
N SER A 84 21.72 -90.27 -52.76
CA SER A 84 21.03 -90.62 -53.99
C SER A 84 21.62 -91.80 -54.76
N HIS A 85 22.66 -92.49 -54.23
CA HIS A 85 23.36 -93.56 -54.81
C HIS A 85 23.92 -93.34 -56.27
N GLY A 86 23.89 -91.99 -56.71
CA GLY A 86 24.47 -91.57 -57.98
C GLY A 86 23.55 -91.69 -59.22
N GLU A 87 22.37 -92.27 -59.10
CA GLU A 87 21.41 -92.36 -60.22
C GLU A 87 20.75 -91.04 -60.56
N GLY A 88 20.91 -90.51 -61.80
CA GLY A 88 20.23 -89.30 -62.30
C GLY A 88 20.80 -87.97 -61.85
N MET A 89 22.03 -87.94 -61.35
CA MET A 89 22.66 -86.69 -60.99
C MET A 89 23.28 -85.97 -62.17
N GLU A 90 23.09 -84.60 -62.17
CA GLU A 90 23.79 -83.75 -63.12
C GLU A 90 25.29 -83.78 -62.94
N ASN A 91 26.07 -83.46 -63.96
CA ASN A 91 27.48 -83.31 -63.88
C ASN A 91 27.90 -82.25 -62.85
N HIS A 92 28.78 -82.54 -61.93
CA HIS A 92 29.25 -81.70 -60.88
C HIS A 92 30.54 -80.93 -61.19
N GLY A 93 31.10 -81.12 -62.44
CA GLY A 93 32.36 -80.51 -62.83
C GLY A 93 32.42 -78.99 -62.78
N ASP A 94 31.26 -78.32 -62.92
CA ASP A 94 31.17 -76.84 -62.83
C ASP A 94 31.04 -76.29 -61.40
N ARG A 95 31.04 -77.18 -60.40
CA ARG A 95 30.96 -76.81 -58.99
C ARG A 95 32.28 -76.23 -58.49
N GLU A 96 32.20 -75.01 -57.87
CA GLU A 96 33.39 -74.26 -57.43
C GLU A 96 34.33 -75.08 -56.56
N GLU A 97 33.78 -75.79 -55.57
CA GLU A 97 34.54 -76.65 -54.69
C GLU A 97 35.24 -77.84 -55.45
N ILE A 98 34.61 -78.34 -56.52
CA ILE A 98 35.18 -79.44 -57.36
C ILE A 98 36.29 -78.87 -58.23
N GLN A 99 36.02 -77.70 -58.88
CA GLN A 99 37.03 -77.06 -59.71
C GLN A 99 38.27 -76.64 -58.92
N GLU A 100 38.01 -76.12 -57.71
CA GLU A 100 39.10 -75.68 -56.80
C GLU A 100 39.92 -76.94 -56.35
N ALA A 101 39.25 -78.02 -55.95
CA ALA A 101 39.92 -79.27 -55.57
C ALA A 101 40.74 -79.93 -56.72
N LEU A 102 40.26 -79.84 -57.97
CA LEU A 102 41.02 -80.30 -59.12
C LEU A 102 42.26 -79.43 -59.38
N ARG A 103 42.27 -78.17 -59.07
CA ARG A 103 43.41 -77.23 -59.25
C ARG A 103 44.38 -77.22 -58.07
N ASN A 104 43.88 -77.21 -56.84
CA ASN A 104 44.62 -76.90 -55.63
C ASN A 104 44.64 -78.09 -54.64
N GLU A 105 44.21 -79.29 -55.02
CA GLU A 105 44.00 -80.50 -54.21
C GLU A 105 42.81 -80.38 -53.24
N GLU A 106 42.47 -79.22 -52.78
CA GLU A 106 41.33 -78.92 -51.87
C GLU A 106 40.50 -77.80 -52.41
N GLY A 107 39.19 -77.88 -52.25
CA GLY A 107 38.24 -76.81 -52.60
C GLY A 107 37.13 -76.66 -51.57
N LYS A 108 36.73 -75.40 -51.32
CA LYS A 108 35.67 -75.07 -50.35
C LYS A 108 34.68 -74.10 -50.97
N SER A 109 33.41 -74.39 -50.77
CA SER A 109 32.40 -73.41 -51.14
C SER A 109 31.21 -73.39 -50.14
N ALA A 110 30.55 -72.31 -50.09
CA ALA A 110 29.35 -72.18 -49.29
C ALA A 110 28.27 -71.51 -50.12
N ARG A 111 27.25 -72.25 -50.50
CA ARG A 111 26.21 -71.77 -51.40
C ARG A 111 24.79 -72.19 -50.98
N TYR A 112 23.80 -71.47 -51.48
CA TYR A 112 22.43 -71.89 -51.32
C TYR A 112 22.11 -73.05 -52.22
N SER A 113 21.76 -74.21 -51.61
CA SER A 113 21.36 -75.38 -52.37
C SER A 113 19.98 -75.17 -52.99
N THR A 114 19.87 -75.22 -54.30
CA THR A 114 18.60 -75.15 -55.02
C THR A 114 17.69 -76.34 -54.77
N THR A 115 18.30 -77.47 -54.36
CA THR A 115 17.58 -78.71 -54.08
C THR A 115 17.10 -78.81 -52.63
N LEU A 116 17.83 -78.23 -51.68
CA LEU A 116 17.49 -78.25 -50.23
C LEU A 116 16.94 -76.92 -49.70
N LEU A 117 16.95 -75.84 -50.50
CA LEU A 117 16.57 -74.46 -50.12
C LEU A 117 17.33 -73.91 -48.90
N GLU A 118 18.56 -74.48 -48.72
CA GLU A 118 19.39 -74.19 -47.54
C GLU A 118 20.82 -73.84 -47.95
N LYS A 119 21.47 -72.98 -47.15
CA LYS A 119 22.88 -72.69 -47.32
C LYS A 119 23.70 -73.95 -46.87
N THR A 120 24.45 -74.55 -47.79
CA THR A 120 25.23 -75.77 -47.52
C THR A 120 26.69 -75.40 -47.63
N LEU A 121 27.48 -75.91 -46.66
CA LEU A 121 28.92 -75.85 -46.68
C LEU A 121 29.42 -77.08 -47.45
N TYR A 122 30.32 -76.86 -48.37
CA TYR A 122 30.95 -77.92 -49.19
C TYR A 122 32.47 -77.88 -49.01
N CYS A 123 33.07 -79.05 -48.80
CA CYS A 123 34.48 -79.23 -48.87
C CYS A 123 34.76 -80.40 -49.86
N ALA A 124 35.78 -80.26 -50.69
CA ALA A 124 36.14 -81.23 -51.67
C ALA A 124 37.65 -81.45 -51.62
N ARG A 125 38.09 -82.70 -51.88
CA ARG A 125 39.53 -83.07 -51.97
C ARG A 125 39.74 -84.01 -53.13
N ARG A 126 40.83 -83.79 -53.85
CA ARG A 126 41.26 -84.68 -54.97
C ARG A 126 41.91 -85.90 -54.44
N LEU A 127 41.55 -87.10 -54.99
CA LEU A 127 42.13 -88.38 -54.71
C LEU A 127 43.33 -88.63 -55.67
N LYS A 128 44.12 -89.64 -55.38
CA LYS A 128 45.31 -90.00 -56.17
C LYS A 128 45.00 -90.52 -57.59
N ASP A 129 43.81 -91.03 -57.81
CA ASP A 129 43.32 -91.48 -59.11
C ASP A 129 42.80 -90.31 -60.00
N GLY A 130 42.85 -89.06 -59.53
CA GLY A 130 42.37 -87.85 -60.20
C GLY A 130 40.91 -87.51 -59.96
N SER A 131 40.15 -88.41 -59.33
CA SER A 131 38.76 -88.14 -58.93
C SER A 131 38.68 -87.21 -57.72
N VAL A 132 37.49 -86.66 -57.37
CA VAL A 132 37.30 -85.77 -56.26
C VAL A 132 36.25 -86.33 -55.30
N LEU A 133 36.56 -86.37 -54.01
CA LEU A 133 35.60 -86.66 -52.96
C LEU A 133 35.12 -85.37 -52.38
N ARG A 134 33.80 -85.13 -52.34
CA ARG A 134 33.14 -83.95 -51.78
C ARG A 134 32.31 -84.36 -50.57
N ILE A 135 32.41 -83.59 -49.48
CA ILE A 135 31.56 -83.69 -48.31
C ILE A 135 30.73 -82.43 -48.19
N SER A 136 29.50 -82.53 -47.71
CA SER A 136 28.66 -81.38 -47.47
C SER A 136 27.81 -81.51 -46.21
N VAL A 137 27.54 -80.34 -45.57
CA VAL A 137 26.64 -80.18 -44.39
C VAL A 137 25.71 -79.00 -44.56
N SER A 138 24.42 -79.16 -44.23
CA SER A 138 23.46 -78.10 -44.27
C SER A 138 23.71 -77.10 -43.15
N SER A 139 23.55 -75.79 -43.47
CA SER A 139 23.61 -74.71 -42.49
C SER A 139 22.46 -74.76 -41.47
N VAL A 140 21.38 -75.49 -41.69
CA VAL A 140 20.32 -75.75 -40.71
C VAL A 140 20.91 -76.29 -39.42
N THR A 141 21.94 -77.14 -39.52
CA THR A 141 22.69 -77.71 -38.36
C THR A 141 23.31 -76.57 -37.52
N ILE A 142 23.90 -75.55 -38.17
CA ILE A 142 24.48 -74.40 -37.48
C ILE A 142 23.39 -73.60 -36.71
N TRP A 143 22.25 -73.38 -37.37
CA TRP A 143 21.13 -72.71 -36.73
C TRP A 143 20.53 -73.49 -35.57
N VAL A 144 20.45 -74.78 -35.64
CA VAL A 144 20.02 -75.66 -34.54
C VAL A 144 20.96 -75.53 -33.34
N LEU A 145 22.29 -75.51 -33.59
CA LEU A 145 23.26 -75.25 -32.52
C LEU A 145 23.11 -73.85 -31.87
N VAL A 146 22.93 -72.80 -32.71
CA VAL A 146 22.68 -71.44 -32.22
C VAL A 146 21.34 -71.37 -31.46
N LEU A 147 20.32 -72.09 -31.95
CA LEU A 147 19.01 -72.13 -31.28
C LEU A 147 19.08 -72.84 -29.92
N GLY A 148 19.97 -73.89 -29.82
CA GLY A 148 20.25 -74.54 -28.54
C GLY A 148 20.80 -73.58 -27.46
N MET A 149 21.43 -72.45 -27.86
CA MET A 149 21.92 -71.41 -26.96
C MET A 149 20.87 -70.41 -26.57
N VAL A 150 19.63 -70.43 -27.12
CA VAL A 150 18.56 -69.49 -26.85
C VAL A 150 18.14 -69.49 -25.36
N GLN A 151 18.06 -70.72 -24.77
CA GLN A 151 17.65 -70.84 -23.37
C GLN A 151 18.62 -70.12 -22.39
N PRO A 152 19.96 -70.37 -22.42
CA PRO A 152 20.89 -69.65 -21.55
C PRO A 152 20.92 -68.15 -21.86
N ILE A 153 20.78 -67.71 -23.13
CA ILE A 153 20.72 -66.32 -23.52
C ILE A 153 19.46 -65.65 -22.92
N LEU A 154 18.30 -66.32 -22.99
CA LEU A 154 17.03 -65.80 -22.45
C LEU A 154 17.13 -65.64 -20.93
N ILE A 155 17.76 -66.55 -20.21
CA ILE A 155 18.00 -66.45 -18.77
C ILE A 155 18.81 -65.15 -18.46
N VAL A 156 19.90 -64.93 -19.19
CA VAL A 156 20.78 -63.78 -19.02
C VAL A 156 19.98 -62.48 -19.31
N VAL A 157 19.17 -62.45 -20.37
CA VAL A 157 18.32 -61.32 -20.72
C VAL A 157 17.35 -61.01 -19.60
N VAL A 158 16.63 -62.00 -19.06
CA VAL A 158 15.65 -61.83 -17.99
C VAL A 158 16.33 -61.31 -16.71
N VAL A 159 17.45 -61.93 -16.32
CA VAL A 159 18.20 -61.51 -15.13
C VAL A 159 18.70 -60.06 -15.28
N THR A 160 19.23 -59.70 -16.45
CA THR A 160 19.71 -58.34 -16.73
C THR A 160 18.57 -57.29 -16.68
N LEU A 161 17.41 -57.63 -17.24
CA LEU A 161 16.24 -56.74 -17.19
C LEU A 161 15.72 -56.53 -15.75
N ILE A 162 15.63 -57.62 -14.96
CA ILE A 162 15.23 -57.52 -13.55
C ILE A 162 16.23 -56.67 -12.78
N LEU A 163 17.52 -56.94 -12.91
CA LEU A 163 18.57 -56.21 -12.21
C LEU A 163 18.59 -54.75 -12.62
N SER A 164 18.44 -54.45 -13.92
CA SER A 164 18.35 -53.09 -14.42
C SER A 164 17.11 -52.37 -13.89
N GLY A 165 15.97 -53.06 -13.79
CA GLY A 165 14.73 -52.52 -13.23
C GLY A 165 14.84 -52.17 -11.75
N VAL A 166 15.43 -53.07 -10.96
CA VAL A 166 15.69 -52.84 -9.53
C VAL A 166 16.64 -51.66 -9.34
N LEU A 167 17.75 -51.65 -10.07
CA LEU A 167 18.76 -50.59 -9.98
C LEU A 167 18.19 -49.22 -10.43
N ALA A 168 17.46 -49.21 -11.55
CA ALA A 168 16.80 -48.01 -12.05
C ALA A 168 15.78 -47.44 -11.04
N SER A 169 15.00 -48.31 -10.39
CA SER A 169 14.06 -47.93 -9.35
C SER A 169 14.77 -47.35 -8.13
N HIS A 170 15.84 -48.00 -7.69
CA HIS A 170 16.62 -47.54 -6.54
C HIS A 170 17.30 -46.19 -6.80
N ILE A 171 18.00 -46.03 -7.90
CA ILE A 171 18.66 -44.78 -8.29
C ILE A 171 17.62 -43.64 -8.47
N SER A 172 16.52 -43.94 -9.18
CA SER A 172 15.48 -42.95 -9.43
C SER A 172 14.84 -42.40 -8.15
N ARG A 173 14.60 -43.30 -7.16
CA ARG A 173 14.10 -42.86 -5.84
C ARG A 173 15.16 -42.08 -5.07
N HIS A 174 16.37 -42.56 -5.02
CA HIS A 174 17.46 -41.94 -4.27
C HIS A 174 17.77 -40.53 -4.75
N ILE A 175 17.65 -40.23 -6.05
CA ILE A 175 17.86 -38.90 -6.60
C ILE A 175 16.66 -37.99 -6.39
N THR A 176 15.42 -38.52 -6.50
CA THR A 176 14.22 -37.66 -6.52
C THR A 176 13.63 -37.41 -5.14
N GLU A 177 13.81 -38.27 -4.19
CA GLU A 177 13.22 -38.15 -2.86
C GLU A 177 13.78 -36.96 -2.08
N PRO A 178 15.08 -36.68 -2.02
CA PRO A 178 15.65 -35.49 -1.40
C PRO A 178 15.22 -34.17 -2.09
N LEU A 179 15.02 -34.21 -3.42
CA LEU A 179 14.58 -33.07 -4.20
C LEU A 179 13.10 -32.71 -3.95
N ASN A 180 12.25 -33.74 -3.74
CA ASN A 180 10.83 -33.52 -3.48
C ASN A 180 10.54 -33.18 -2.00
N SER A 181 11.45 -33.50 -1.11
CA SER A 181 11.35 -33.20 0.32
C SER A 181 11.97 -31.85 0.71
N LEU A 182 12.40 -31.03 -0.27
CA LEU A 182 12.95 -29.70 -0.03
C LEU A 182 11.92 -28.78 0.61
N ASP A 183 12.23 -28.28 1.81
CA ASP A 183 11.49 -27.20 2.45
C ASP A 183 12.00 -25.86 1.88
N LEU A 184 11.14 -25.21 1.08
CA LEU A 184 11.46 -23.92 0.47
C LEU A 184 11.22 -22.75 1.45
N GLU A 185 10.50 -22.97 2.55
CA GLU A 185 10.34 -21.95 3.59
C GLU A 185 11.61 -21.81 4.42
N LYS A 186 12.34 -22.94 4.59
CA LYS A 186 13.61 -22.98 5.31
C LYS A 186 14.75 -23.55 4.45
N PRO A 187 15.15 -22.82 3.41
CA PRO A 187 16.06 -23.36 2.40
C PRO A 187 17.42 -23.86 2.95
N LEU A 188 17.93 -23.24 4.01
CA LEU A 188 19.23 -23.57 4.61
C LEU A 188 19.18 -24.74 5.60
N GLU A 189 18.01 -25.15 6.06
CA GLU A 189 17.84 -26.30 6.97
C GLU A 189 17.76 -27.64 6.21
N ASN A 190 17.70 -27.60 4.87
CA ASN A 190 17.63 -28.79 4.04
C ASN A 190 18.97 -29.54 4.03
N ASN A 191 18.94 -30.82 4.45
CA ASN A 191 20.08 -31.72 4.33
C ASN A 191 20.05 -32.41 2.96
N THR A 192 20.59 -31.78 1.92
CA THR A 192 20.53 -32.19 0.52
C THR A 192 21.92 -32.18 -0.11
N TYR A 193 21.97 -32.48 -1.40
CA TYR A 193 23.22 -32.49 -2.18
C TYR A 193 23.92 -31.14 -2.17
N GLU A 194 25.26 -31.16 -2.04
CA GLU A 194 26.09 -29.93 -2.03
C GLU A 194 25.89 -29.08 -3.30
N GLU A 195 25.58 -29.71 -4.43
CA GLU A 195 25.32 -29.05 -5.70
C GLU A 195 24.05 -28.13 -5.68
N LEU A 196 23.15 -28.38 -4.74
CA LEU A 196 21.95 -27.53 -4.55
C LEU A 196 22.17 -26.34 -3.63
N ALA A 197 23.27 -26.31 -2.88
CA ALA A 197 23.57 -25.23 -1.95
C ALA A 197 23.55 -23.82 -2.59
N PRO A 198 24.10 -23.59 -3.81
CA PRO A 198 24.01 -22.28 -4.46
C PRO A 198 22.57 -21.87 -4.78
N LEU A 199 21.72 -22.82 -5.18
CA LEU A 199 20.31 -22.59 -5.48
C LEU A 199 19.53 -22.23 -4.19
N LEU A 200 19.72 -23.02 -3.14
CA LEU A 200 19.07 -22.79 -1.84
C LEU A 200 19.50 -21.45 -1.21
N ASN A 201 20.77 -21.10 -1.32
CA ASN A 201 21.26 -19.77 -0.91
C ASN A 201 20.58 -18.63 -1.69
N ARG A 202 20.38 -18.80 -2.99
CA ARG A 202 19.69 -17.80 -3.83
C ARG A 202 18.22 -17.65 -3.44
N ILE A 203 17.54 -18.76 -3.20
CA ILE A 203 16.14 -18.76 -2.72
C ILE A 203 16.04 -18.05 -1.36
N ASN A 204 16.90 -18.41 -0.41
CA ASN A 204 16.93 -17.77 0.91
C ASN A 204 17.19 -16.25 0.82
N LYS A 205 18.09 -15.83 -0.08
CA LYS A 205 18.32 -14.39 -0.32
C LYS A 205 17.08 -13.69 -0.88
N GLN A 206 16.36 -14.33 -1.79
CA GLN A 206 15.10 -13.80 -2.34
C GLN A 206 14.00 -13.73 -1.28
N HIS A 207 13.82 -14.76 -0.45
CA HIS A 207 12.87 -14.73 0.67
C HIS A 207 13.17 -13.57 1.61
N ARG A 208 14.40 -13.43 2.07
CA ARG A 208 14.79 -12.30 2.94
C ARG A 208 14.53 -10.94 2.30
N GLN A 209 14.74 -10.82 1.00
CA GLN A 209 14.46 -9.58 0.27
C GLN A 209 12.96 -9.29 0.21
N ILE A 210 12.12 -10.31 -0.04
CA ILE A 210 10.65 -10.18 -0.02
C ILE A 210 10.17 -9.80 1.38
N ASP A 211 10.65 -10.47 2.42
CA ASP A 211 10.28 -10.18 3.80
C ASP A 211 10.65 -8.74 4.23
N MET A 212 11.86 -8.29 3.83
CA MET A 212 12.26 -6.89 4.05
C MET A 212 11.36 -5.91 3.32
N GLN A 213 10.99 -6.18 2.07
CA GLN A 213 10.09 -5.32 1.29
C GLN A 213 8.67 -5.29 1.88
N LEU A 214 8.16 -6.45 2.31
CA LEU A 214 6.85 -6.53 2.98
C LEU A 214 6.85 -5.76 4.30
N SER A 215 7.90 -5.92 5.11
CA SER A 215 8.06 -5.21 6.38
C SER A 215 8.16 -3.70 6.16
N GLU A 216 8.90 -3.25 5.15
CA GLU A 216 9.01 -1.84 4.79
C GLU A 216 7.67 -1.27 4.31
N LEU A 217 6.95 -2.03 3.47
CA LEU A 217 5.61 -1.64 3.00
C LEU A 217 4.61 -1.53 4.16
N GLN A 218 4.63 -2.52 5.07
CA GLN A 218 3.82 -2.49 6.28
C GLN A 218 4.16 -1.28 7.14
N ARG A 219 5.44 -1.04 7.40
CA ARG A 219 5.88 0.13 8.18
C ARG A 219 5.40 1.45 7.58
N LYS A 220 5.53 1.63 6.25
CA LYS A 220 5.04 2.84 5.56
C LYS A 220 3.53 2.99 5.66
N ASN A 221 2.79 1.88 5.58
CA ASN A 221 1.34 1.90 5.72
C ASN A 221 0.90 2.26 7.15
N ASP A 222 1.59 1.70 8.15
CA ASP A 222 1.33 2.00 9.57
C ASP A 222 1.69 3.45 9.90
N GLU A 223 2.81 3.95 9.40
CA GLU A 223 3.22 5.34 9.54
C GLU A 223 2.18 6.30 8.93
N PHE A 224 1.73 6.03 7.72
CA PHE A 224 0.65 6.79 7.09
C PHE A 224 -0.65 6.73 7.91
N ALA A 225 -1.01 5.57 8.44
CA ALA A 225 -2.18 5.41 9.28
C ALA A 225 -2.07 6.21 10.59
N GLN A 226 -0.90 6.19 11.25
CA GLN A 226 -0.65 6.95 12.46
C GLN A 226 -0.72 8.46 12.22
N ILE A 227 -0.08 8.96 11.17
CA ILE A 227 -0.14 10.38 10.80
C ILE A 227 -1.60 10.80 10.58
N THR A 228 -2.35 10.07 9.78
CA THR A 228 -3.74 10.42 9.47
C THR A 228 -4.69 10.26 10.66
N GLN A 229 -4.37 9.37 11.63
CA GLN A 229 -5.14 9.23 12.87
C GLN A 229 -4.94 10.38 13.84
N GLY A 230 -3.75 10.97 13.88
CA GLY A 230 -3.42 12.10 14.76
C GLY A 230 -3.85 13.47 14.21
N MET A 231 -4.31 13.53 12.95
CA MET A 231 -4.76 14.79 12.35
C MET A 231 -6.09 15.27 12.96
N THR A 232 -6.17 16.57 13.25
CA THR A 232 -7.40 17.26 13.64
C THR A 232 -8.28 17.58 12.43
N GLU A 233 -7.67 17.75 11.27
CA GLU A 233 -8.35 17.99 10.01
C GLU A 233 -8.98 16.70 9.46
N GLY A 234 -10.17 16.83 8.91
CA GLY A 234 -10.83 15.73 8.20
C GLY A 234 -10.10 15.43 6.89
N LEU A 235 -9.69 14.16 6.70
CA LEU A 235 -9.08 13.69 5.47
C LEU A 235 -9.93 12.58 4.84
N VAL A 236 -10.28 12.76 3.55
CA VAL A 236 -10.92 11.72 2.73
C VAL A 236 -10.14 11.56 1.42
N LEU A 237 -9.78 10.34 1.08
CA LEU A 237 -9.18 10.00 -0.20
C LEU A 237 -10.23 9.32 -1.08
N LEU A 238 -10.42 9.83 -2.27
CA LEU A 238 -11.38 9.36 -3.26
C LEU A 238 -10.64 8.88 -4.51
N ASN A 239 -11.18 7.86 -5.18
CA ASN A 239 -10.73 7.54 -6.53
C ASN A 239 -11.44 8.43 -7.58
N GLU A 240 -11.12 8.24 -8.86
CA GLU A 240 -11.73 8.95 -10.00
C GLU A 240 -13.27 8.79 -10.11
N LYS A 241 -13.83 7.75 -9.47
CA LYS A 241 -15.28 7.46 -9.43
C LYS A 241 -15.93 7.89 -8.11
N ASN A 242 -15.28 8.75 -7.33
CA ASN A 242 -15.72 9.23 -6.02
C ASN A 242 -15.89 8.12 -4.96
N ILE A 243 -15.27 6.95 -5.15
CA ILE A 243 -15.27 5.88 -4.14
C ILE A 243 -14.25 6.21 -3.05
N ILE A 244 -14.65 6.07 -1.81
CA ILE A 244 -13.81 6.33 -0.64
C ILE A 244 -12.72 5.26 -0.54
N LEU A 245 -11.47 5.64 -0.77
CA LEU A 245 -10.30 4.80 -0.59
C LEU A 245 -9.83 4.80 0.87
N ASN A 246 -9.81 5.97 1.48
CA ASN A 246 -9.45 6.14 2.88
C ASN A 246 -10.18 7.33 3.51
N ILE A 247 -10.39 7.26 4.82
CA ILE A 247 -11.02 8.31 5.62
C ILE A 247 -10.43 8.25 7.04
N ASN A 248 -10.03 9.40 7.58
CA ASN A 248 -9.45 9.50 8.92
C ASN A 248 -10.52 9.67 10.01
N PRO A 249 -10.18 9.54 11.30
CA PRO A 249 -11.14 9.67 12.40
C PRO A 249 -11.82 11.06 12.47
N ALA A 250 -11.12 12.12 12.13
CA ALA A 250 -11.68 13.47 12.13
C ALA A 250 -12.79 13.61 11.06
N ALA A 251 -12.55 13.09 9.84
CA ALA A 251 -13.57 13.08 8.79
C ALA A 251 -14.73 12.13 9.12
N LEU A 252 -14.49 10.99 9.79
CA LEU A 252 -15.57 10.12 10.27
C LEU A 252 -16.51 10.84 11.23
N LYS A 253 -15.95 11.66 12.15
CA LYS A 253 -16.74 12.48 13.07
C LYS A 253 -17.49 13.58 12.32
N LEU A 254 -16.80 14.33 11.45
CA LEU A 254 -17.39 15.42 10.67
C LEU A 254 -18.59 14.96 9.83
N PHE A 255 -18.43 13.82 9.14
CA PHE A 255 -19.48 13.29 8.25
C PHE A 255 -20.45 12.32 8.93
N HIS A 256 -20.36 12.14 10.25
CA HIS A 256 -21.21 11.22 11.04
C HIS A 256 -21.30 9.82 10.44
N THR A 257 -20.15 9.28 10.02
CA THR A 257 -20.08 7.99 9.37
C THR A 257 -19.12 7.04 10.10
N SER A 258 -19.10 5.80 9.69
CA SER A 258 -18.21 4.76 10.24
C SER A 258 -17.20 4.28 9.22
N ARG A 259 -16.19 3.53 9.66
CA ARG A 259 -15.17 2.93 8.78
C ARG A 259 -15.75 2.01 7.69
N SER A 260 -17.02 1.57 7.82
CA SER A 260 -17.72 0.77 6.81
C SER A 260 -18.07 1.54 5.53
N CYS A 261 -17.82 2.86 5.48
CA CYS A 261 -17.98 3.69 4.28
C CYS A 261 -16.85 3.51 3.26
N LYS A 262 -15.71 2.92 3.63
CA LYS A 262 -14.65 2.60 2.67
C LYS A 262 -15.16 1.67 1.57
N GLY A 263 -14.79 1.98 0.34
CA GLY A 263 -15.27 1.26 -0.85
C GLY A 263 -16.67 1.68 -1.33
N LYS A 264 -17.32 2.61 -0.65
CA LYS A 264 -18.61 3.17 -1.07
C LYS A 264 -18.43 4.53 -1.73
N ASP A 265 -19.43 4.95 -2.51
CA ASP A 265 -19.47 6.28 -3.09
C ASP A 265 -19.57 7.33 -1.98
N PHE A 266 -18.80 8.43 -2.08
CA PHE A 266 -18.79 9.50 -1.11
C PHE A 266 -20.17 10.18 -0.96
N LEU A 267 -20.99 10.18 -1.99
CA LEU A 267 -22.39 10.64 -1.93
C LEU A 267 -23.25 9.87 -0.92
N THR A 268 -22.88 8.67 -0.53
CA THR A 268 -23.59 7.92 0.52
C THR A 268 -23.34 8.50 1.91
N VAL A 269 -22.23 9.22 2.07
CA VAL A 269 -21.78 9.84 3.31
C VAL A 269 -22.15 11.33 3.36
N GLU A 270 -21.90 12.04 2.26
CA GLU A 270 -22.22 13.46 2.11
C GLU A 270 -23.13 13.67 0.89
N ARG A 271 -24.39 13.97 1.16
CA ARG A 271 -25.44 14.09 0.13
C ARG A 271 -25.58 15.47 -0.49
N SER A 272 -24.75 16.42 -0.07
CA SER A 272 -24.78 17.77 -0.61
C SER A 272 -24.37 17.80 -2.08
N LEU A 273 -25.26 18.27 -2.94
CA LEU A 273 -24.94 18.51 -4.35
C LEU A 273 -23.82 19.53 -4.53
N TYR A 274 -23.67 20.45 -3.57
CA TYR A 274 -22.62 21.46 -3.57
C TYR A 274 -21.24 20.83 -3.39
N VAL A 275 -21.11 19.91 -2.43
CA VAL A 275 -19.86 19.15 -2.20
C VAL A 275 -19.55 18.24 -3.39
N SER A 276 -20.56 17.54 -3.93
CA SER A 276 -20.40 16.68 -5.10
C SER A 276 -19.90 17.45 -6.33
N ARG A 277 -20.48 18.63 -6.59
CA ARG A 277 -20.06 19.51 -7.68
C ARG A 277 -18.63 20.00 -7.49
N ALA A 278 -18.26 20.39 -6.26
CA ALA A 278 -16.91 20.82 -5.93
C ALA A 278 -15.86 19.71 -6.15
N ILE A 279 -16.21 18.43 -5.89
CA ILE A 279 -15.33 17.30 -6.20
C ILE A 279 -15.15 17.13 -7.71
N GLN A 280 -16.23 17.24 -8.49
CA GLN A 280 -16.15 17.17 -9.96
C GLN A 280 -15.32 18.32 -10.55
N ASP A 281 -15.51 19.53 -10.02
CA ASP A 281 -14.72 20.70 -10.41
C ASP A 281 -13.24 20.48 -10.10
N ALA A 282 -12.90 19.95 -8.93
CA ALA A 282 -11.53 19.63 -8.58
C ALA A 282 -10.91 18.55 -9.49
N LEU A 283 -11.66 17.50 -9.81
CA LEU A 283 -11.19 16.46 -10.73
C LEU A 283 -10.92 17.00 -12.14
N SER A 284 -11.69 18.00 -12.60
CA SER A 284 -11.51 18.62 -13.91
C SER A 284 -10.47 19.74 -13.93
N SER A 285 -10.53 20.68 -12.96
CA SER A 285 -9.71 21.90 -12.90
C SER A 285 -8.44 21.74 -12.06
N GLY A 286 -8.34 20.66 -11.24
CA GLY A 286 -7.20 20.39 -10.35
C GLY A 286 -7.44 20.76 -8.91
N HIS A 287 -8.24 21.79 -8.61
CA HIS A 287 -8.51 22.28 -7.26
C HIS A 287 -9.92 22.87 -7.15
N SER A 288 -10.53 22.71 -5.98
CA SER A 288 -11.77 23.40 -5.59
C SER A 288 -11.77 23.67 -4.09
N GLU A 289 -12.35 24.81 -3.71
CA GLU A 289 -12.51 25.20 -2.30
C GLU A 289 -13.95 25.58 -2.03
N ILE A 290 -14.52 25.04 -0.96
CA ILE A 290 -15.87 25.38 -0.53
C ILE A 290 -15.95 25.55 0.99
N ARG A 291 -16.93 26.30 1.45
CA ARG A 291 -17.29 26.39 2.86
C ARG A 291 -18.60 25.66 3.11
N MET A 292 -18.71 24.97 4.23
CA MET A 292 -19.94 24.32 4.67
C MET A 292 -20.16 24.55 6.16
N GLU A 293 -21.41 24.64 6.55
CA GLU A 293 -21.82 24.70 7.95
C GLU A 293 -22.42 23.36 8.36
N ARG A 294 -22.01 22.85 9.53
CA ARG A 294 -22.54 21.63 10.10
C ARG A 294 -22.57 21.70 11.62
N GLU A 295 -23.75 21.49 12.22
CA GLU A 295 -23.94 21.51 13.68
C GLU A 295 -23.44 22.81 14.34
N GLY A 296 -23.64 23.95 13.68
CA GLY A 296 -23.20 25.25 14.20
C GLY A 296 -21.69 25.50 14.10
N LYS A 297 -20.95 24.62 13.43
CA LYS A 297 -19.53 24.79 13.10
C LYS A 297 -19.34 25.05 11.63
N GLU A 298 -18.37 25.92 11.32
CA GLU A 298 -17.99 26.24 9.95
C GLU A 298 -16.75 25.45 9.55
N TYR A 299 -16.86 24.76 8.41
CA TYR A 299 -15.76 23.99 7.84
C TYR A 299 -15.39 24.53 6.47
N ARG A 300 -14.07 24.50 6.19
CA ARG A 300 -13.53 24.79 4.86
C ARG A 300 -13.03 23.48 4.26
N LEU A 301 -13.58 23.09 3.11
CA LEU A 301 -13.15 21.91 2.38
C LEU A 301 -12.21 22.33 1.25
N HIS A 302 -10.97 21.84 1.29
CA HIS A 302 -10.01 21.91 0.18
C HIS A 302 -10.01 20.59 -0.55
N ILE A 303 -10.32 20.62 -1.83
CA ILE A 303 -10.43 19.44 -2.67
C ILE A 303 -9.37 19.56 -3.75
N ASN A 304 -8.40 18.65 -3.74
CA ASN A 304 -7.32 18.63 -4.70
C ASN A 304 -7.32 17.33 -5.50
N ARG A 305 -7.11 17.42 -6.80
CA ARG A 305 -6.92 16.28 -7.68
C ARG A 305 -5.59 15.62 -7.39
N ILE A 306 -5.58 14.28 -7.42
CA ILE A 306 -4.37 13.48 -7.30
C ILE A 306 -4.06 12.88 -8.66
N GLU A 307 -2.82 13.11 -9.12
CA GLU A 307 -2.32 12.58 -10.38
C GLU A 307 -1.14 11.63 -10.16
N SER A 308 -1.05 10.62 -10.97
CA SER A 308 0.11 9.73 -11.04
C SER A 308 0.45 9.44 -12.49
N LYS A 309 1.69 9.65 -12.88
CA LYS A 309 2.20 9.43 -14.24
C LYS A 309 1.34 10.09 -15.34
N GLY A 310 0.79 11.28 -15.05
CA GLY A 310 -0.05 12.02 -16.00
C GLY A 310 -1.51 11.57 -16.10
N SER A 311 -1.95 10.63 -15.26
CA SER A 311 -3.34 10.19 -15.19
C SER A 311 -3.95 10.61 -13.86
N VAL A 312 -5.20 11.06 -13.88
CA VAL A 312 -5.97 11.36 -12.67
C VAL A 312 -6.29 10.04 -11.97
N ILE A 313 -5.89 9.90 -10.71
CA ILE A 313 -6.17 8.71 -9.91
C ILE A 313 -7.25 8.94 -8.86
N GLY A 314 -7.63 10.20 -8.63
CA GLY A 314 -8.68 10.56 -7.68
C GLY A 314 -8.54 11.95 -7.12
N ALA A 315 -9.12 12.17 -5.94
CA ALA A 315 -9.07 13.44 -5.22
C ALA A 315 -8.82 13.24 -3.72
N VAL A 316 -8.22 14.25 -3.10
CA VAL A 316 -8.14 14.38 -1.64
C VAL A 316 -9.05 15.51 -1.20
N VAL A 317 -9.88 15.23 -0.19
CA VAL A 317 -10.72 16.22 0.49
C VAL A 317 -10.12 16.45 1.88
N LEU A 318 -9.72 17.68 2.14
CA LEU A 318 -9.26 18.16 3.45
C LEU A 318 -10.32 19.08 4.04
N ALA A 319 -10.76 18.80 5.25
CA ALA A 319 -11.77 19.59 5.96
C ALA A 319 -11.13 20.25 7.19
N PHE A 320 -11.13 21.56 7.20
CA PHE A 320 -10.61 22.40 8.29
C PHE A 320 -11.78 22.98 9.08
N ASP A 321 -11.78 22.83 10.39
CA ASP A 321 -12.69 23.58 11.27
C ASP A 321 -12.20 25.04 11.30
N ILE A 322 -12.98 25.93 10.74
CA ILE A 322 -12.68 27.38 10.68
C ILE A 322 -13.64 28.20 11.56
N THR A 323 -14.37 27.56 12.46
CA THR A 323 -15.44 28.18 13.25
C THR A 323 -14.94 29.42 13.98
N GLU A 324 -13.83 29.32 14.69
CA GLU A 324 -13.25 30.46 15.41
C GLU A 324 -12.77 31.56 14.46
N ALA A 325 -12.08 31.18 13.39
CA ALA A 325 -11.56 32.12 12.40
C ALA A 325 -12.71 32.85 11.65
N ALA A 326 -13.76 32.12 11.28
CA ALA A 326 -14.94 32.69 10.62
C ALA A 326 -15.71 33.60 11.56
N PHE A 327 -15.84 33.23 12.84
CA PHE A 327 -16.45 34.07 13.87
C PHE A 327 -15.65 35.36 14.07
N ALA A 328 -14.32 35.26 14.19
CA ALA A 328 -13.45 36.45 14.32
C ALA A 328 -13.53 37.37 13.08
N GLU A 329 -13.55 36.78 11.86
CA GLU A 329 -13.68 37.54 10.62
C GLU A 329 -15.04 38.25 10.52
N ARG A 330 -16.13 37.58 10.94
CA ARG A 330 -17.47 38.14 10.97
C ARG A 330 -17.53 39.32 11.94
N ASN A 331 -17.02 39.12 13.15
CA ASN A 331 -16.95 40.19 14.16
C ASN A 331 -16.12 41.39 13.68
N ARG A 332 -15.00 41.14 12.99
CA ARG A 332 -14.17 42.21 12.42
C ARG A 332 -14.92 42.99 11.32
N ARG A 333 -15.66 42.30 10.44
CA ARG A 333 -16.47 42.95 9.40
C ARG A 333 -17.59 43.78 9.99
N GLU A 334 -18.32 43.23 10.97
CA GLU A 334 -19.39 43.95 11.70
C GLU A 334 -18.82 45.16 12.43
N PHE A 335 -17.69 45.01 13.10
CA PHE A 335 -17.02 46.14 13.76
C PHE A 335 -16.67 47.24 12.76
N THR A 336 -16.04 46.93 11.62
CA THR A 336 -15.68 47.93 10.61
C THR A 336 -16.91 48.63 10.02
N ALA A 337 -17.97 47.87 9.77
CA ALA A 337 -19.22 48.43 9.27
C ALA A 337 -19.85 49.37 10.30
N ASN A 338 -19.91 48.97 11.57
CA ASN A 338 -20.46 49.76 12.66
C ASN A 338 -19.64 51.04 12.93
N VAL A 339 -18.29 50.95 12.94
CA VAL A 339 -17.40 52.12 13.02
C VAL A 339 -17.71 53.12 11.92
N SER A 340 -17.78 52.64 10.67
CA SER A 340 -18.06 53.50 9.53
C SER A 340 -19.42 54.23 9.67
N HIS A 341 -20.44 53.52 10.15
CA HIS A 341 -21.76 54.08 10.35
C HIS A 341 -21.81 55.09 11.50
N GLU A 342 -21.20 54.77 12.66
CA GLU A 342 -21.19 55.61 13.85
C GLU A 342 -20.30 56.88 13.67
N LEU A 343 -19.26 56.84 12.81
CA LEU A 343 -18.50 58.03 12.41
C LEU A 343 -19.23 58.89 11.40
N LYS A 344 -19.97 58.32 10.44
CA LYS A 344 -20.64 59.05 9.38
C LYS A 344 -21.81 59.94 9.91
N THR A 345 -22.53 59.42 10.91
CA THR A 345 -23.70 60.09 11.45
C THR A 345 -23.37 61.48 12.07
N PRO A 346 -22.47 61.63 13.06
CA PRO A 346 -22.09 62.91 13.63
C PRO A 346 -21.39 63.79 12.59
N LEU A 347 -20.57 63.23 11.68
CA LEU A 347 -19.94 63.99 10.62
C LEU A 347 -20.97 64.64 9.68
N GLN A 348 -22.00 63.90 9.28
CA GLN A 348 -23.12 64.46 8.47
C GLN A 348 -23.91 65.53 9.21
N SER A 349 -24.09 65.40 10.54
CA SER A 349 -24.73 66.38 11.37
C SER A 349 -23.92 67.66 11.45
N ILE A 350 -22.61 67.58 11.64
CA ILE A 350 -21.69 68.73 11.61
C ILE A 350 -21.72 69.40 10.26
N MET A 351 -21.56 68.64 9.16
CA MET A 351 -21.57 69.18 7.79
C MET A 351 -22.89 69.88 7.47
N GLY A 352 -24.05 69.26 7.78
CA GLY A 352 -25.34 69.81 7.53
C GLY A 352 -25.60 71.10 8.35
N SER A 353 -25.17 71.13 9.62
CA SER A 353 -25.22 72.32 10.43
C SER A 353 -24.36 73.47 9.87
N ALA A 354 -23.12 73.13 9.43
CA ALA A 354 -22.23 74.11 8.82
C ALA A 354 -22.80 74.67 7.49
N GLU A 355 -23.30 73.76 6.62
CA GLU A 355 -23.92 74.13 5.33
C GLU A 355 -25.15 75.07 5.49
N LEU A 356 -26.01 74.78 6.47
CA LEU A 356 -27.15 75.66 6.79
C LEU A 356 -26.67 77.02 7.26
N MET A 357 -25.61 77.09 8.04
CA MET A 357 -24.99 78.32 8.48
C MET A 357 -24.36 79.12 7.32
N GLU A 358 -23.60 78.43 6.46
CA GLU A 358 -22.91 78.96 5.28
C GLU A 358 -23.91 79.58 4.27
N ASN A 359 -25.02 78.90 4.03
CA ASN A 359 -26.06 79.37 3.12
C ASN A 359 -27.01 80.45 3.73
N GLY A 360 -26.74 80.92 4.95
CA GLY A 360 -27.52 81.94 5.58
C GLY A 360 -28.95 81.52 5.98
N LEU A 361 -29.18 80.18 6.07
CA LEU A 361 -30.48 79.62 6.43
C LEU A 361 -30.72 79.56 7.95
N VAL A 362 -29.71 79.90 8.75
CA VAL A 362 -29.78 79.97 10.22
C VAL A 362 -29.95 81.40 10.65
N LYS A 363 -30.93 81.66 11.47
CA LYS A 363 -31.18 83.01 12.04
C LYS A 363 -30.03 83.41 12.97
N PRO A 364 -29.67 84.71 13.08
CA PRO A 364 -28.57 85.16 13.96
C PRO A 364 -28.75 84.71 15.43
N GLU A 365 -29.99 84.66 15.95
CA GLU A 365 -30.35 84.20 17.29
C GLU A 365 -30.06 82.69 17.53
N ASP A 366 -30.10 81.88 16.48
CA ASP A 366 -29.87 80.44 16.54
C ASP A 366 -28.38 80.06 16.28
N MET A 367 -27.57 81.01 15.83
CA MET A 367 -26.18 80.74 15.44
C MET A 367 -25.37 80.07 16.55
N THR A 368 -25.46 80.55 17.78
CA THR A 368 -24.78 80.01 18.96
C THR A 368 -25.20 78.59 19.24
N ARG A 369 -26.47 78.25 19.02
CA ARG A 369 -26.98 76.87 19.17
C ARG A 369 -26.40 75.91 18.13
N PHE A 370 -26.31 76.34 16.86
CA PHE A 370 -25.72 75.52 15.80
C PHE A 370 -24.23 75.31 16.01
N VAL A 371 -23.46 76.35 16.40
CA VAL A 371 -22.05 76.20 16.78
C VAL A 371 -21.89 75.29 17.97
N GLY A 372 -22.76 75.42 18.98
CA GLY A 372 -22.81 74.54 20.13
C GLY A 372 -23.07 73.06 19.72
N HIS A 373 -23.96 72.82 18.78
CA HIS A 373 -24.27 71.51 18.24
C HIS A 373 -23.06 70.92 17.49
N ILE A 374 -22.44 71.72 16.61
CA ILE A 374 -21.19 71.30 15.91
C ILE A 374 -20.11 70.88 16.92
N ARG A 375 -19.89 71.73 17.96
CA ARG A 375 -18.90 71.41 19.01
C ARG A 375 -19.22 70.15 19.76
N THR A 376 -20.46 69.86 20.07
CA THR A 376 -20.93 68.68 20.78
C THR A 376 -20.72 67.45 19.93
N GLU A 377 -21.09 67.45 18.63
CA GLU A 377 -20.93 66.35 17.73
C GLU A 377 -19.42 66.07 17.39
N ALA A 378 -18.62 67.16 17.29
CA ALA A 378 -17.16 67.02 17.14
C ALA A 378 -16.50 66.39 18.38
N GLY A 379 -16.89 66.83 19.59
CA GLY A 379 -16.41 66.16 20.83
C GLY A 379 -16.79 64.72 20.93
N ARG A 380 -17.98 64.33 20.52
CA ARG A 380 -18.46 62.96 20.46
C ARG A 380 -17.64 62.12 19.47
N LEU A 381 -17.26 62.68 18.31
CA LEU A 381 -16.42 62.08 17.33
C LEU A 381 -15.01 61.74 17.88
N VAL A 382 -14.40 62.68 18.60
CA VAL A 382 -13.11 62.48 19.26
C VAL A 382 -13.21 61.38 20.28
N THR A 383 -14.22 61.38 21.16
CA THR A 383 -14.42 60.30 22.13
C THR A 383 -14.57 58.92 21.45
N LEU A 384 -15.32 58.84 20.34
CA LEU A 384 -15.51 57.61 19.60
C LEU A 384 -14.18 57.09 18.98
N ILE A 385 -13.37 58.00 18.41
CA ILE A 385 -12.05 57.66 17.87
C ILE A 385 -11.13 57.13 18.97
N ASP A 386 -11.10 57.80 20.13
CA ASP A 386 -10.32 57.37 21.28
C ASP A 386 -10.73 55.98 21.76
N ASP A 387 -12.04 55.72 21.87
CA ASP A 387 -12.59 54.42 22.24
C ASP A 387 -12.18 53.31 21.24
N ILE A 388 -12.20 53.60 19.93
CA ILE A 388 -11.78 52.68 18.88
C ILE A 388 -10.29 52.35 19.00
N ILE A 389 -9.42 53.38 19.19
CA ILE A 389 -7.98 53.20 19.35
C ILE A 389 -7.68 52.34 20.59
N ARG A 390 -8.37 52.60 21.71
CA ARG A 390 -8.26 51.83 22.95
C ARG A 390 -8.66 50.38 22.73
N LEU A 391 -9.77 50.13 22.10
CA LEU A 391 -10.25 48.79 21.83
C LEU A 391 -9.30 48.02 20.89
N SER A 392 -8.76 48.70 19.84
CA SER A 392 -7.76 48.09 18.95
C SER A 392 -6.49 47.71 19.68
N SER A 393 -5.98 48.54 20.59
CA SER A 393 -4.78 48.22 21.37
C SER A 393 -4.99 47.08 22.37
N LEU A 394 -6.23 46.87 22.86
CA LEU A 394 -6.58 45.72 23.69
C LEU A 394 -6.67 44.41 22.87
N ASP A 395 -7.17 44.48 21.64
CA ASP A 395 -7.26 43.34 20.71
C ASP A 395 -5.86 42.82 20.28
N GLU A 396 -4.88 43.75 20.09
CA GLU A 396 -3.51 43.43 19.69
C GLU A 396 -2.64 42.87 20.82
N ARG A 397 -3.19 42.74 22.05
CA ARG A 397 -2.48 42.29 23.26
C ARG A 397 -1.09 42.94 23.42
N CYS A 398 -1.01 44.26 23.18
CA CYS A 398 0.24 44.98 23.42
C CYS A 398 0.70 44.77 24.86
N ASP A 399 1.99 44.49 25.06
CA ASP A 399 2.58 44.34 26.39
C ASP A 399 2.45 45.63 27.17
N MET A 400 1.57 45.62 28.16
CA MET A 400 1.38 46.75 29.07
C MET A 400 2.13 46.52 30.39
N PRO A 401 2.79 47.51 30.96
CA PRO A 401 3.53 47.33 32.21
C PRO A 401 2.59 47.02 33.39
N PHE A 402 2.88 45.95 34.09
CA PHE A 402 2.22 45.59 35.36
C PHE A 402 2.90 46.25 36.52
N GLU A 403 2.13 46.89 37.37
CA GLU A 403 2.59 47.58 38.59
C GLU A 403 1.67 47.24 39.76
N GLN A 404 2.11 47.55 40.99
CA GLN A 404 1.25 47.44 42.16
C GLN A 404 0.28 48.60 42.18
N VAL A 405 -1.02 48.32 42.12
CA VAL A 405 -2.09 49.30 42.07
C VAL A 405 -2.98 49.15 43.29
N ASP A 406 -3.14 50.24 44.05
CA ASP A 406 -4.17 50.33 45.09
C ASP A 406 -5.52 50.66 44.38
N LEU A 407 -6.47 49.71 44.46
CA LEU A 407 -7.76 49.82 43.81
C LEU A 407 -8.65 50.88 44.47
N TYR A 408 -8.51 51.06 45.80
CA TYR A 408 -9.29 52.08 46.48
C TYR A 408 -8.85 53.47 46.07
N GLU A 409 -7.54 53.71 45.96
CA GLU A 409 -6.99 54.98 45.45
C GLU A 409 -7.44 55.23 44.01
N ALA A 410 -7.29 54.23 43.14
CA ALA A 410 -7.72 54.34 41.73
C ALA A 410 -9.22 54.66 41.61
N ALA A 411 -10.06 54.02 42.40
CA ALA A 411 -11.50 54.31 42.43
C ALA A 411 -11.81 55.70 42.93
N SER A 412 -11.10 56.14 44.00
CA SER A 412 -11.23 57.50 44.53
C SER A 412 -10.90 58.60 43.50
N ASP A 413 -9.77 58.40 42.76
CA ASP A 413 -9.36 59.34 41.70
C ASP A 413 -10.39 59.43 40.57
N VAL A 414 -10.91 58.27 40.13
CA VAL A 414 -11.97 58.24 39.10
C VAL A 414 -13.25 58.93 39.57
N MET A 415 -13.68 58.61 40.78
CA MET A 415 -14.91 59.24 41.34
C MET A 415 -14.76 60.76 41.52
N ALA A 416 -13.58 61.23 41.94
CA ALA A 416 -13.29 62.65 42.00
C ALA A 416 -13.40 63.33 40.63
N GLY A 417 -12.93 62.67 39.57
CA GLY A 417 -13.05 63.15 38.19
C GLY A 417 -14.49 63.17 37.64
N LEU A 418 -15.39 62.35 38.21
CA LEU A 418 -16.81 62.28 37.81
C LEU A 418 -17.76 63.06 38.71
N ALA A 419 -17.27 63.69 39.79
CA ALA A 419 -18.04 64.32 40.81
C ALA A 419 -18.94 65.47 40.24
N ASP A 420 -18.41 66.30 39.35
CA ASP A 420 -19.18 67.39 38.73
C ASP A 420 -20.34 66.90 37.86
N ILE A 421 -20.12 65.80 37.13
CA ILE A 421 -21.12 65.18 36.28
C ILE A 421 -22.20 64.49 37.10
N ALA A 422 -21.84 63.86 38.20
CA ALA A 422 -22.81 63.29 39.15
C ALA A 422 -23.61 64.35 39.86
N ALA A 423 -22.96 65.44 40.33
CA ALA A 423 -23.61 66.54 40.96
C ALA A 423 -24.64 67.26 40.04
N ALA A 424 -24.30 67.38 38.75
CA ALA A 424 -25.22 67.97 37.75
C ALA A 424 -26.53 67.16 37.56
N LYS A 425 -26.54 65.87 37.96
CA LYS A 425 -27.71 64.95 37.97
C LYS A 425 -28.25 64.68 39.38
N GLU A 426 -27.73 65.35 40.38
CA GLU A 426 -28.10 65.16 41.81
C GLU A 426 -27.86 63.71 42.27
N ILE A 427 -26.82 63.04 41.75
CA ILE A 427 -26.46 61.63 42.06
C ILE A 427 -25.48 61.64 43.23
N GLU A 428 -25.79 60.85 44.27
CA GLU A 428 -24.90 60.60 45.38
C GLU A 428 -23.93 59.48 45.02
N MET A 429 -22.62 59.78 45.11
CA MET A 429 -21.56 58.78 44.85
C MET A 429 -20.88 58.42 46.17
N THR A 430 -20.82 57.14 46.46
CA THR A 430 -20.14 56.59 47.68
C THR A 430 -19.10 55.58 47.33
N LEU A 431 -17.94 55.67 48.03
CA LEU A 431 -16.84 54.64 47.92
C LEU A 431 -16.78 53.91 49.26
N THR A 432 -16.91 52.59 49.20
CA THR A 432 -16.88 51.68 50.35
C THR A 432 -15.82 50.60 50.20
N GLY A 433 -15.48 49.92 51.28
CA GLY A 433 -14.59 48.78 51.27
C GLY A 433 -13.19 49.04 51.83
N GLU A 434 -12.25 48.24 51.45
CA GLU A 434 -10.87 48.18 52.00
C GLU A 434 -9.81 48.50 50.95
N LYS A 435 -8.61 48.89 51.41
CA LYS A 435 -7.47 49.07 50.50
C LYS A 435 -6.97 47.70 50.01
N VAL A 436 -7.21 47.41 48.76
CA VAL A 436 -6.76 46.20 48.08
C VAL A 436 -5.70 46.59 47.06
N SER A 437 -4.52 46.04 47.19
CA SER A 437 -3.42 46.24 46.25
C SER A 437 -3.25 44.99 45.35
N VAL A 438 -3.27 45.17 44.07
CA VAL A 438 -3.17 44.09 43.07
C VAL A 438 -2.06 44.39 42.06
N LYS A 439 -1.30 43.38 41.65
CA LYS A 439 -0.32 43.50 40.57
C LYS A 439 -1.08 43.52 39.23
N SER A 440 -1.25 44.68 38.60
CA SER A 440 -2.08 44.83 37.42
C SER A 440 -1.63 46.03 36.57
N VAL A 441 -2.35 46.34 35.50
CA VAL A 441 -2.14 47.51 34.65
C VAL A 441 -3.03 48.64 35.16
N ARG A 442 -2.44 49.66 35.83
CA ARG A 442 -3.17 50.79 36.40
C ARG A 442 -4.15 51.44 35.41
N ARG A 443 -3.68 51.63 34.16
CA ARG A 443 -4.51 52.24 33.11
C ARG A 443 -5.81 51.46 32.85
N LEU A 444 -5.73 50.11 32.77
CA LEU A 444 -6.91 49.25 32.52
C LEU A 444 -7.88 49.25 33.70
N LEU A 445 -7.35 49.21 34.91
CA LEU A 445 -8.18 49.29 36.14
C LEU A 445 -8.93 50.60 36.23
N THR A 446 -8.24 51.73 35.99
CA THR A 446 -8.84 53.05 35.95
C THR A 446 -9.93 53.15 34.86
N GLU A 447 -9.67 52.56 33.71
CA GLU A 447 -10.61 52.53 32.57
C GLU A 447 -11.86 51.68 32.86
N ILE A 448 -11.69 50.52 33.52
CA ILE A 448 -12.80 49.68 34.00
C ILE A 448 -13.68 50.46 34.93
N ILE A 449 -13.09 51.04 35.99
CA ILE A 449 -13.83 51.81 37.02
C ILE A 449 -14.52 52.99 36.37
N PHE A 450 -13.83 53.75 35.52
CA PHE A 450 -14.40 54.91 34.82
C PHE A 450 -15.61 54.53 33.98
N ASN A 451 -15.52 53.53 33.12
CA ASN A 451 -16.61 53.12 32.25
C ASN A 451 -17.82 52.59 33.02
N LEU A 452 -17.59 51.88 34.13
CA LEU A 452 -18.68 51.40 34.99
C LEU A 452 -19.37 52.57 35.70
N CYS A 453 -18.59 53.48 36.30
CA CYS A 453 -19.15 54.70 36.99
C CYS A 453 -19.83 55.64 36.02
N ASP A 454 -19.23 55.89 34.85
CA ASP A 454 -19.85 56.79 33.85
C ASP A 454 -21.20 56.25 33.35
N ASN A 455 -21.28 54.93 33.12
CA ASN A 455 -22.54 54.26 32.78
C ASN A 455 -23.55 54.35 33.95
N ALA A 456 -23.11 54.10 35.19
CA ALA A 456 -23.97 54.21 36.39
C ALA A 456 -24.54 55.60 36.58
N ILE A 457 -23.78 56.65 36.21
CA ILE A 457 -24.24 58.01 36.23
C ILE A 457 -25.16 58.34 35.03
N LYS A 458 -24.79 57.94 33.84
CA LYS A 458 -25.54 58.23 32.59
C LYS A 458 -26.94 57.62 32.60
N TYR A 459 -27.08 56.39 33.05
CA TYR A 459 -28.33 55.64 33.06
C TYR A 459 -29.05 55.65 34.39
N ASN A 460 -28.61 56.51 35.33
CA ASN A 460 -29.33 56.76 36.60
C ASN A 460 -30.53 57.70 36.44
N LYS A 461 -31.37 57.65 37.43
CA LYS A 461 -32.45 58.65 37.63
C LYS A 461 -31.90 59.85 38.40
N ILE A 462 -32.52 61.00 38.25
CA ILE A 462 -32.22 62.25 39.04
C ILE A 462 -32.43 61.93 40.52
N GLY A 463 -31.47 62.30 41.39
CA GLY A 463 -31.49 62.02 42.83
C GLY A 463 -31.21 60.56 43.15
N GLY A 464 -30.59 59.81 42.22
CA GLY A 464 -30.20 58.44 42.44
C GLY A 464 -28.87 58.30 43.19
N ARG A 465 -28.41 57.07 43.32
CA ARG A 465 -27.10 56.73 43.97
C ARG A 465 -26.24 55.88 43.12
N VAL A 466 -24.93 55.97 43.26
CA VAL A 466 -23.89 55.07 42.72
C VAL A 466 -22.96 54.69 43.87
N GLU A 467 -22.83 53.38 44.10
CA GLU A 467 -21.94 52.86 45.10
C GLU A 467 -20.81 52.05 44.43
N VAL A 468 -19.57 52.42 44.75
CA VAL A 468 -18.38 51.67 44.33
C VAL A 468 -17.82 50.98 45.57
N ALA A 469 -17.75 49.65 45.53
CA ALA A 469 -17.22 48.85 46.64
C ALA A 469 -15.96 48.07 46.20
N ILE A 470 -14.89 48.24 46.96
CA ILE A 470 -13.65 47.50 46.76
C ILE A 470 -13.53 46.47 47.85
N SER A 471 -13.35 45.21 47.48
CA SER A 471 -13.22 44.10 48.43
C SER A 471 -12.26 43.05 47.95
N ARG A 472 -11.79 42.21 48.88
CA ARG A 472 -11.01 41.01 48.57
C ARG A 472 -11.88 39.77 48.78
N ARG A 473 -11.89 38.88 47.85
CA ARG A 473 -12.51 37.56 47.98
C ARG A 473 -11.48 36.50 47.68
N GLU A 474 -11.15 35.64 48.67
CA GLU A 474 -10.14 34.60 48.53
C GLU A 474 -8.82 35.15 47.94
N ASN A 475 -8.55 34.91 46.68
CA ASN A 475 -7.32 35.32 45.97
C ASN A 475 -7.63 36.32 44.83
N GLU A 476 -8.77 37.01 44.88
CA GLU A 476 -9.25 37.96 43.85
C GLU A 476 -9.57 39.33 44.47
N ALA A 477 -9.19 40.36 43.76
CA ALA A 477 -9.63 41.71 44.02
C ALA A 477 -10.95 41.95 43.28
N VAL A 478 -11.96 42.44 44.00
CA VAL A 478 -13.30 42.66 43.48
C VAL A 478 -13.64 44.12 43.46
N ILE A 479 -14.02 44.62 42.29
CA ILE A 479 -14.57 45.97 42.05
C ILE A 479 -16.06 45.78 41.80
N ALA A 480 -16.93 46.33 42.63
CA ALA A 480 -18.36 46.30 42.43
C ALA A 480 -18.89 47.74 42.25
N VAL A 481 -19.67 47.97 41.21
CA VAL A 481 -20.34 49.22 40.94
C VAL A 481 -21.85 48.96 40.91
N GLU A 482 -22.58 49.57 41.83
CA GLU A 482 -24.03 49.47 41.95
C GLU A 482 -24.69 50.83 41.71
N ASP A 483 -25.71 50.86 40.86
CA ASP A 483 -26.54 52.07 40.62
C ASP A 483 -28.00 51.79 40.93
N SER A 484 -28.73 52.85 41.21
CA SER A 484 -30.20 52.82 41.41
C SER A 484 -30.99 53.23 40.17
N GLY A 485 -30.40 53.12 38.99
CA GLY A 485 -30.92 53.61 37.73
C GLY A 485 -32.05 52.80 37.12
N ILE A 486 -32.15 52.90 35.78
CA ILE A 486 -33.25 52.27 35.01
C ILE A 486 -33.18 50.78 34.94
N GLY A 487 -32.00 50.15 35.23
CA GLY A 487 -31.77 48.77 35.07
C GLY A 487 -31.78 48.29 33.61
N ILE A 488 -31.46 46.97 33.40
CA ILE A 488 -31.30 46.36 32.09
C ILE A 488 -32.29 45.18 31.95
N PRO A 489 -33.17 45.19 30.93
CA PRO A 489 -34.06 44.06 30.68
C PRO A 489 -33.28 42.77 30.40
N PRO A 490 -33.79 41.58 30.85
CA PRO A 490 -33.08 40.29 30.73
C PRO A 490 -32.64 39.96 29.31
N GLU A 491 -33.45 40.27 28.30
CA GLU A 491 -33.17 40.02 26.89
C GLU A 491 -31.96 40.79 26.34
N HIS A 492 -31.52 41.83 27.03
CA HIS A 492 -30.39 42.66 26.62
C HIS A 492 -29.10 42.35 27.41
N GLN A 493 -29.20 41.72 28.59
CA GLN A 493 -28.08 41.54 29.51
C GLN A 493 -26.90 40.78 28.93
N ALA A 494 -27.14 39.76 28.10
CA ALA A 494 -26.07 38.99 27.42
C ALA A 494 -25.36 39.85 26.34
N ARG A 495 -26.03 40.87 25.81
CA ARG A 495 -25.58 41.64 24.65
C ARG A 495 -24.96 43.01 24.98
N ILE A 496 -25.13 43.51 26.18
CA ILE A 496 -24.63 44.88 26.54
C ILE A 496 -23.10 44.98 26.46
N PHE A 497 -22.38 43.86 26.46
CA PHE A 497 -20.93 43.79 26.29
C PHE A 497 -20.49 43.61 24.83
N GLU A 498 -21.46 43.56 23.87
CA GLU A 498 -21.16 43.59 22.44
C GLU A 498 -20.76 45.00 22.01
N ARG A 499 -19.85 45.10 21.03
CA ARG A 499 -19.39 46.39 20.49
C ARG A 499 -20.53 47.13 19.80
N PHE A 500 -20.70 48.45 20.09
CA PHE A 500 -21.76 49.30 19.56
C PHE A 500 -23.18 48.89 19.95
N TYR A 501 -23.35 47.95 20.88
CA TYR A 501 -24.66 47.55 21.34
C TYR A 501 -25.26 48.56 22.28
N ARG A 502 -26.56 48.83 22.09
CA ARG A 502 -27.33 49.80 22.88
C ARG A 502 -28.76 49.29 22.99
N VAL A 503 -29.32 49.30 24.20
CA VAL A 503 -30.71 48.90 24.48
C VAL A 503 -31.72 49.80 23.77
N ASP A 504 -31.49 51.12 23.76
CA ASP A 504 -32.33 52.12 23.08
C ASP A 504 -31.45 53.11 22.32
N LYS A 505 -31.51 53.09 20.98
CA LYS A 505 -30.72 53.92 20.07
C LYS A 505 -31.17 55.41 20.13
N SER A 506 -32.42 55.70 20.53
CA SER A 506 -32.98 57.07 20.56
C SER A 506 -32.57 57.83 21.82
N ARG A 507 -32.79 57.27 22.99
CA ARG A 507 -32.42 57.86 24.29
C ARG A 507 -30.91 57.97 24.48
N SER A 508 -30.16 57.05 23.98
CA SER A 508 -28.70 57.06 24.14
C SER A 508 -27.98 58.01 23.18
N LYS A 509 -28.65 58.58 22.16
CA LYS A 509 -28.13 59.74 21.40
C LYS A 509 -28.11 61.04 22.25
N GLU A 510 -29.08 61.23 23.09
CA GLU A 510 -29.14 62.39 24.01
C GLU A 510 -28.11 62.29 25.14
N SER A 511 -27.81 61.03 25.62
CA SER A 511 -26.81 60.78 26.67
C SER A 511 -25.35 60.65 26.19
N GLY A 512 -25.12 60.80 24.87
CA GLY A 512 -23.74 60.79 24.29
C GLY A 512 -22.96 59.53 24.36
N GLY A 513 -23.59 58.36 24.59
CA GLY A 513 -22.87 57.06 24.67
C GLY A 513 -22.41 56.54 23.32
N THR A 514 -21.19 56.03 23.23
CA THR A 514 -20.59 55.40 22.03
C THR A 514 -21.04 53.96 21.81
N GLY A 515 -21.50 53.26 22.86
CA GLY A 515 -21.78 51.82 22.86
C GLY A 515 -20.52 50.97 22.91
N LEU A 516 -19.36 51.56 23.19
CA LEU A 516 -18.08 50.88 23.31
C LEU A 516 -17.64 50.69 24.78
N GLY A 517 -18.08 51.50 25.73
CA GLY A 517 -17.60 51.50 27.11
C GLY A 517 -17.65 50.12 27.80
N LEU A 518 -18.80 49.41 27.76
CA LEU A 518 -18.90 48.07 28.36
C LEU A 518 -18.13 47.01 27.58
N SER A 519 -17.95 47.16 26.27
CA SER A 519 -17.09 46.28 25.51
C SER A 519 -15.61 46.49 25.85
N ILE A 520 -15.18 47.73 26.11
CA ILE A 520 -13.86 48.06 26.62
C ILE A 520 -13.65 47.41 28.00
N VAL A 521 -14.63 47.51 28.91
CA VAL A 521 -14.59 46.83 30.21
C VAL A 521 -14.38 45.32 30.02
N LYS A 522 -15.15 44.67 29.15
CA LYS A 522 -15.03 43.24 28.88
C LYS A 522 -13.63 42.86 28.37
N HIS A 523 -13.11 43.59 27.36
CA HIS A 523 -11.76 43.30 26.81
C HIS A 523 -10.64 43.57 27.83
N ALA A 524 -10.77 44.65 28.63
CA ALA A 524 -9.81 44.97 29.69
C ALA A 524 -9.81 43.89 30.79
N VAL A 525 -10.98 43.43 31.23
CA VAL A 525 -11.11 42.34 32.21
C VAL A 525 -10.56 41.02 31.64
N GLN A 526 -10.85 40.71 30.38
CA GLN A 526 -10.26 39.54 29.71
C GLN A 526 -8.73 39.62 29.60
N TYR A 527 -8.18 40.80 29.29
CA TYR A 527 -6.74 41.03 29.28
C TYR A 527 -6.11 40.75 30.65
N LEU A 528 -6.82 41.16 31.73
CA LEU A 528 -6.40 40.93 33.11
C LEU A 528 -6.74 39.52 33.65
N ASN A 529 -7.31 38.61 32.81
CA ASN A 529 -7.83 37.30 33.16
C ASN A 529 -8.85 37.31 34.31
N GLY A 530 -9.65 38.37 34.39
CA GLY A 530 -10.70 38.52 35.36
C GLY A 530 -12.06 38.02 34.85
N GLU A 531 -13.07 38.12 35.70
CA GLU A 531 -14.44 37.74 35.40
C GLU A 531 -15.40 38.93 35.65
N ILE A 532 -16.53 38.95 34.92
CA ILE A 532 -17.58 39.96 35.07
C ILE A 532 -18.88 39.24 35.47
N ASP A 533 -19.47 39.68 36.56
CA ASP A 533 -20.81 39.29 37.01
C ASP A 533 -21.78 40.49 36.89
N LEU A 534 -22.95 40.26 36.31
CA LEU A 534 -23.97 41.27 36.09
C LEU A 534 -25.28 40.85 36.76
N GLN A 535 -25.77 41.73 37.61
CA GLN A 535 -27.11 41.61 38.21
C GLN A 535 -27.88 42.88 37.96
N SER A 536 -28.98 42.81 37.22
CA SER A 536 -29.80 43.96 36.89
C SER A 536 -31.27 43.59 36.77
N SER A 537 -32.13 44.51 37.16
CA SER A 537 -33.57 44.37 36.97
C SER A 537 -34.17 45.75 36.56
N PRO A 538 -35.11 45.77 35.63
CA PRO A 538 -35.73 46.99 35.17
C PRO A 538 -36.34 47.83 36.36
N GLY A 539 -35.93 49.09 36.47
CA GLY A 539 -36.36 50.00 37.51
C GLY A 539 -35.69 49.86 38.86
N GLN A 540 -34.85 48.82 39.07
CA GLN A 540 -34.16 48.57 40.35
C GLN A 540 -32.71 48.98 40.34
N GLY A 541 -32.13 49.23 39.16
CA GLY A 541 -30.71 49.53 38.96
C GLY A 541 -29.88 48.35 38.48
N THR A 542 -28.57 48.54 38.47
CA THR A 542 -27.60 47.57 37.96
C THR A 542 -26.42 47.42 38.91
N LEU A 543 -26.00 46.21 39.15
CA LEU A 543 -24.77 45.85 39.85
C LEU A 543 -23.86 45.08 38.91
N ILE A 544 -22.66 45.63 38.67
CA ILE A 544 -21.60 44.95 37.92
C ILE A 544 -20.41 44.69 38.86
N ARG A 545 -20.02 43.43 38.94
CA ARG A 545 -18.82 43.04 39.69
C ARG A 545 -17.75 42.60 38.72
N VAL A 546 -16.55 43.07 38.94
CA VAL A 546 -15.34 42.67 38.21
C VAL A 546 -14.39 42.04 39.19
N SER A 547 -14.06 40.79 39.01
CA SER A 547 -13.09 40.04 39.80
C SER A 547 -11.78 39.92 39.04
N ILE A 548 -10.66 40.25 39.68
CA ILE A 548 -9.32 40.22 39.09
C ILE A 548 -8.41 39.39 40.00
N PRO A 549 -7.74 38.33 39.46
CA PRO A 549 -6.82 37.51 40.24
C PRO A 549 -5.62 38.32 40.78
N GLU A 550 -5.27 38.15 42.05
CA GLU A 550 -4.13 38.83 42.69
C GLU A 550 -2.78 38.28 42.27
N ASP A 551 -2.67 36.93 42.15
CA ASP A 551 -1.46 36.23 41.72
C ASP A 551 -1.57 35.76 40.28
N LYS A 552 -0.67 36.23 39.43
CA LYS A 552 -0.46 35.62 38.13
C LYS A 552 0.85 34.90 38.04
N ASN A 553 0.75 33.60 37.96
CA ASN A 553 1.67 32.85 37.15
C ASN A 553 1.28 33.11 35.68
N PHE A 554 1.95 34.07 35.02
CA PHE A 554 1.90 34.15 33.56
C PHE A 554 2.50 32.86 33.02
N THR A 555 1.67 31.89 32.64
CA THR A 555 2.11 30.89 31.71
C THR A 555 2.30 31.61 30.39
N ASP A 556 3.57 31.75 30.00
CA ASP A 556 3.98 32.18 28.68
C ASP A 556 3.27 31.31 27.64
N GLY A 557 2.25 31.87 27.04
CA GLY A 557 1.57 31.29 25.89
C GLY A 557 1.91 32.18 24.68
N CYS A 558 3.10 31.95 24.12
CA CYS A 558 3.40 32.27 22.73
C CYS A 558 2.99 31.14 21.83
#